data_eafb44ecc522a30f6edf66b99639375c
#
_entry.id   eafb44ecc522a30f6edf66b99639375c
#
_cell.length_a   1.000
_cell.length_b   1.000
_cell.length_c   1.000
_cell.angle_alpha   90.00
_cell.angle_beta   90.00
_cell.angle_gamma   90.00
#
_symmetry.space_group_name_H-M   'P 1'
#
loop_
_entity.id
_entity.type
_entity.pdbx_description
1 polymer ?
#
loop_
_entity_poly.entity_id
_entity_poly.type
_entity_poly.pdbx_seq_one_letter_code
_entity_poly.pdbx_strand_id
1 'polypeptide(L)'
;MRDFPVFTTDFGVSSLILREIPYRQEAYIHIQDVQPEGFCEHLKECAAFCRMAGADRIFARGHDRLDTFPVHTAIYEMRGRAWVDPDKMENLFPVTEPTVSRWRSILNERMRGVDNGAPLTSKDEKEILESGGAYFVHHSGELLGVGWLKDPELALVAAVKPGAGERVMHTLMSLMEGADMTLQVASTNTRAIRLYEKLGFLKTAECSSWYDVFSVTAEK
;
A
#
# COMPACT_ATOMS: atom_id res chain seq x y z
N MET A 1 12.33 -0.11 11.93
CA MET A 1 12.94 -1.23 11.15
C MET A 1 11.80 -2.13 10.72
N ARG A 2 11.50 -2.17 9.42
CA ARG A 2 10.42 -3.03 8.90
C ARG A 2 10.89 -4.48 9.08
N ASP A 3 10.13 -5.29 9.84
CA ASP A 3 10.43 -6.71 10.07
C ASP A 3 10.11 -7.52 8.80
N PHE A 4 10.96 -7.41 7.78
CA PHE A 4 10.93 -8.30 6.64
C PHE A 4 12.07 -9.30 6.85
N PRO A 5 11.78 -10.59 7.14
CA PRO A 5 12.82 -11.58 7.23
C PRO A 5 13.59 -11.66 5.90
N VAL A 6 14.91 -11.66 6.01
CA VAL A 6 15.79 -11.91 4.87
C VAL A 6 15.95 -13.42 4.79
N PHE A 7 15.67 -13.97 3.62
CA PHE A 7 15.78 -15.38 3.31
C PHE A 7 16.93 -15.60 2.32
N THR A 8 17.84 -16.46 2.66
CA THR A 8 19.04 -16.76 1.87
C THR A 8 19.02 -18.22 1.44
N THR A 9 19.30 -18.48 0.19
CA THR A 9 19.56 -19.81 -0.36
C THR A 9 20.99 -19.87 -0.91
N ASP A 10 21.41 -21.01 -1.40
CA ASP A 10 22.70 -21.13 -2.09
C ASP A 10 22.78 -20.29 -3.38
N PHE A 11 21.63 -19.83 -3.88
CA PHE A 11 21.53 -19.15 -5.17
C PHE A 11 21.26 -17.65 -5.04
N GLY A 12 20.78 -17.14 -3.90
CA GLY A 12 20.44 -15.73 -3.79
C GLY A 12 19.86 -15.32 -2.45
N VAL A 13 19.41 -14.05 -2.41
CA VAL A 13 18.87 -13.38 -1.22
C VAL A 13 17.55 -12.70 -1.57
N SER A 14 16.55 -12.90 -0.75
CA SER A 14 15.23 -12.24 -0.86
C SER A 14 14.75 -11.71 0.48
N SER A 15 13.97 -10.62 0.45
CA SER A 15 13.15 -10.21 1.59
C SER A 15 11.76 -10.81 1.45
N LEU A 16 11.25 -11.42 2.52
CA LEU A 16 9.92 -12.02 2.54
C LEU A 16 8.96 -11.11 3.32
N ILE A 17 7.82 -10.79 2.72
CA ILE A 17 6.76 -10.01 3.36
C ILE A 17 5.65 -10.99 3.74
N LEU A 18 5.59 -11.36 5.02
CA LEU A 18 4.68 -12.40 5.54
C LEU A 18 3.49 -11.81 6.33
N ARG A 19 3.50 -10.52 6.59
CA ARG A 19 2.50 -9.86 7.44
C ARG A 19 1.09 -9.83 6.86
N GLU A 20 0.94 -10.09 5.55
CA GLU A 20 -0.35 -10.21 4.88
C GLU A 20 -1.00 -11.59 5.09
N ILE A 21 -0.23 -12.61 5.49
CA ILE A 21 -0.74 -13.99 5.64
C ILE A 21 -1.96 -14.06 6.57
N PRO A 22 -1.96 -13.46 7.79
CA PRO A 22 -3.09 -13.56 8.71
C PRO A 22 -4.38 -12.89 8.19
N TYR A 23 -4.27 -12.01 7.19
CA TYR A 23 -5.40 -11.21 6.70
C TYR A 23 -5.89 -11.67 5.33
N ARG A 24 -4.99 -12.11 4.45
CA ARG A 24 -5.27 -12.38 3.04
C ARG A 24 -4.71 -13.71 2.56
N GLN A 25 -3.95 -14.44 3.41
CA GLN A 25 -3.20 -15.64 3.05
C GLN A 25 -2.21 -15.39 1.89
N GLU A 26 -1.67 -14.18 1.83
CA GLU A 26 -0.75 -13.73 0.80
C GLU A 26 0.65 -13.51 1.37
N ALA A 27 1.67 -13.92 0.62
CA ALA A 27 3.07 -13.60 0.88
C ALA A 27 3.71 -12.95 -0.36
N TYR A 28 4.71 -12.10 -0.11
CA TYR A 28 5.39 -11.38 -1.16
C TYR A 28 6.90 -11.59 -1.03
N ILE A 29 7.55 -11.94 -2.15
CA ILE A 29 8.99 -12.20 -2.26
C ILE A 29 9.61 -11.02 -3.00
N HIS A 30 10.50 -10.29 -2.35
CA HIS A 30 11.34 -9.28 -3.02
C HIS A 30 12.73 -9.86 -3.22
N ILE A 31 13.04 -10.26 -4.44
CA ILE A 31 14.37 -10.77 -4.83
C ILE A 31 15.32 -9.58 -4.81
N GLN A 32 16.35 -9.66 -3.99
CA GLN A 32 17.38 -8.63 -3.87
C GLN A 32 18.57 -8.92 -4.76
N ASP A 33 18.97 -10.18 -4.80
CA ASP A 33 20.04 -10.68 -5.63
C ASP A 33 19.86 -12.18 -5.85
N VAL A 34 20.13 -12.68 -7.07
CA VAL A 34 20.07 -14.09 -7.40
C VAL A 34 20.98 -14.42 -8.58
N GLN A 35 21.68 -15.54 -8.48
CA GLN A 35 22.46 -16.07 -9.59
C GLN A 35 21.53 -16.47 -10.75
N PRO A 36 21.84 -16.09 -12.02
CA PRO A 36 20.93 -16.34 -13.14
C PRO A 36 20.55 -17.82 -13.29
N GLU A 37 21.50 -18.74 -13.07
CA GLU A 37 21.29 -20.19 -13.18
C GLU A 37 20.41 -20.72 -12.05
N GLY A 38 20.47 -20.11 -10.87
CA GLY A 38 19.76 -20.50 -9.66
C GLY A 38 18.39 -19.87 -9.46
N PHE A 39 17.93 -19.01 -10.37
CA PHE A 39 16.67 -18.25 -10.21
C PHE A 39 15.48 -19.13 -9.88
N CYS A 40 15.27 -20.23 -10.63
CA CYS A 40 14.11 -21.09 -10.42
C CYS A 40 14.16 -21.80 -9.06
N GLU A 41 15.34 -22.26 -8.66
CA GLU A 41 15.52 -22.95 -7.37
C GLU A 41 15.36 -21.98 -6.20
N HIS A 42 15.97 -20.80 -6.28
CA HIS A 42 15.78 -19.75 -5.28
C HIS A 42 14.31 -19.39 -5.09
N LEU A 43 13.59 -19.18 -6.19
CA LEU A 43 12.17 -18.84 -6.16
C LEU A 43 11.32 -19.96 -5.54
N LYS A 44 11.61 -21.23 -5.87
CA LYS A 44 10.94 -22.41 -5.30
C LYS A 44 11.15 -22.50 -3.78
N GLU A 45 12.38 -22.31 -3.30
CA GLU A 45 12.69 -22.37 -1.87
C GLU A 45 12.01 -21.22 -1.12
N CYS A 46 12.07 -19.98 -1.63
CA CYS A 46 11.35 -18.84 -1.04
C CYS A 46 9.85 -19.12 -0.96
N ALA A 47 9.26 -19.64 -2.04
CA ALA A 47 7.83 -19.93 -2.08
C ALA A 47 7.43 -21.09 -1.16
N ALA A 48 8.26 -22.12 -1.04
CA ALA A 48 8.05 -23.21 -0.09
C ALA A 48 8.03 -22.71 1.35
N PHE A 49 8.95 -21.79 1.70
CA PHE A 49 8.94 -21.15 3.01
C PHE A 49 7.67 -20.32 3.26
N CYS A 50 7.24 -19.52 2.28
CA CYS A 50 6.00 -18.75 2.38
C CYS A 50 4.78 -19.64 2.60
N ARG A 51 4.70 -20.82 1.95
CA ARG A 51 3.63 -21.80 2.17
C ARG A 51 3.67 -22.40 3.57
N MET A 52 4.86 -22.78 4.05
CA MET A 52 5.01 -23.26 5.43
C MET A 52 4.57 -22.21 6.45
N ALA A 53 4.73 -20.94 6.13
CA ALA A 53 4.23 -19.82 6.94
C ALA A 53 2.70 -19.60 6.81
N GLY A 54 2.00 -20.33 5.93
CA GLY A 54 0.54 -20.30 5.77
C GLY A 54 0.04 -19.43 4.60
N ALA A 55 0.87 -19.12 3.61
CA ALA A 55 0.45 -18.39 2.42
C ALA A 55 -0.19 -19.35 1.38
N ASP A 56 -1.37 -18.98 0.89
CA ASP A 56 -2.05 -19.67 -0.23
C ASP A 56 -1.73 -19.00 -1.57
N ARG A 57 -1.37 -17.71 -1.56
CA ARG A 57 -1.00 -16.93 -2.74
C ARG A 57 0.38 -16.32 -2.53
N ILE A 58 1.22 -16.39 -3.56
CA ILE A 58 2.61 -15.92 -3.47
C ILE A 58 2.93 -15.08 -4.69
N PHE A 59 3.44 -13.89 -4.42
CA PHE A 59 3.83 -12.92 -5.44
C PHE A 59 5.30 -12.58 -5.31
N ALA A 60 5.96 -12.31 -6.44
CA ALA A 60 7.38 -11.96 -6.46
C ALA A 60 7.63 -10.69 -7.29
N ARG A 61 8.74 -10.00 -6.96
CA ARG A 61 9.30 -8.88 -7.73
C ARG A 61 10.83 -8.83 -7.61
N GLY A 62 11.47 -8.00 -8.42
CA GLY A 62 12.88 -7.67 -8.28
C GLY A 62 13.82 -8.43 -9.22
N HIS A 63 13.30 -9.10 -10.26
CA HIS A 63 14.10 -9.75 -11.26
C HIS A 63 13.40 -9.84 -12.62
N ASP A 64 14.12 -9.59 -13.73
CA ASP A 64 13.54 -9.48 -15.08
C ASP A 64 12.89 -10.79 -15.58
N ARG A 65 13.36 -11.95 -15.12
CA ARG A 65 12.73 -13.25 -15.47
C ARG A 65 11.31 -13.40 -14.95
N LEU A 66 10.88 -12.53 -14.03
CA LEU A 66 9.50 -12.52 -13.56
C LEU A 66 8.51 -11.99 -14.61
N ASP A 67 8.98 -11.25 -15.62
CA ASP A 67 8.14 -10.75 -16.71
C ASP A 67 7.46 -11.86 -17.53
N THR A 68 7.91 -13.10 -17.39
CA THR A 68 7.27 -14.28 -17.99
C THR A 68 6.05 -14.79 -17.20
N PHE A 69 5.84 -14.28 -15.99
CA PHE A 69 4.73 -14.64 -15.11
C PHE A 69 3.56 -13.66 -15.24
N PRO A 70 2.33 -14.09 -14.92
CA PRO A 70 1.19 -13.18 -14.89
C PRO A 70 1.41 -12.03 -13.89
N VAL A 71 1.17 -10.81 -14.33
CA VAL A 71 1.16 -9.65 -13.44
C VAL A 71 -0.05 -9.75 -12.51
N HIS A 72 0.19 -9.74 -11.20
CA HIS A 72 -0.85 -9.65 -10.18
C HIS A 72 -1.30 -8.20 -10.00
N THR A 73 -0.35 -7.32 -9.68
CA THR A 73 -0.62 -5.90 -9.50
C THR A 73 0.65 -5.09 -9.72
N ALA A 74 0.48 -3.87 -10.22
CA ALA A 74 1.53 -2.87 -10.29
C ALA A 74 1.22 -1.73 -9.30
N ILE A 75 2.25 -1.04 -8.84
CA ILE A 75 2.11 0.18 -8.05
C ILE A 75 2.40 1.37 -8.95
N TYR A 76 1.41 2.22 -9.13
CA TYR A 76 1.52 3.45 -9.90
C TYR A 76 1.81 4.62 -8.98
N GLU A 77 2.76 5.47 -9.39
CA GLU A 77 2.87 6.82 -8.87
C GLU A 77 1.92 7.72 -9.67
N MET A 78 1.13 8.52 -8.96
CA MET A 78 0.34 9.56 -9.57
C MET A 78 0.73 10.92 -8.99
N ARG A 79 0.75 11.94 -9.83
CA ARG A 79 1.07 13.33 -9.45
C ARG A 79 -0.04 14.26 -9.88
N GLY A 80 -0.33 15.22 -9.02
CA GLY A 80 -1.30 16.26 -9.27
C GLY A 80 -1.03 17.48 -8.43
N ARG A 81 -1.65 18.59 -8.79
CA ARG A 81 -1.60 19.81 -7.98
C ARG A 81 -2.76 19.83 -7.00
N ALA A 82 -2.50 20.06 -5.74
CA ALA A 82 -3.54 20.17 -4.74
C ALA A 82 -4.42 21.41 -5.04
N TRP A 83 -5.69 21.18 -5.28
CA TRP A 83 -6.70 22.21 -5.43
C TRP A 83 -7.92 21.86 -4.58
N VAL A 84 -8.65 22.87 -4.11
CA VAL A 84 -9.72 22.68 -3.15
C VAL A 84 -11.03 23.22 -3.73
N ASP A 85 -12.07 22.40 -3.61
CA ASP A 85 -13.45 22.84 -3.80
C ASP A 85 -14.01 23.22 -2.41
N PRO A 86 -14.28 24.51 -2.14
CA PRO A 86 -14.73 24.94 -0.83
C PRO A 86 -16.04 24.28 -0.36
N ASP A 87 -16.91 23.90 -1.32
CA ASP A 87 -18.19 23.24 -1.02
C ASP A 87 -18.01 21.78 -0.58
N LYS A 88 -16.81 21.23 -0.75
CA LYS A 88 -16.45 19.86 -0.37
C LYS A 88 -15.53 19.79 0.85
N MET A 89 -15.22 20.92 1.45
CA MET A 89 -14.39 20.99 2.65
C MET A 89 -15.14 20.47 3.87
N GLU A 90 -14.40 19.74 4.71
CA GLU A 90 -14.89 19.10 5.91
C GLU A 90 -14.00 19.44 7.12
N ASN A 91 -14.39 19.00 8.31
CA ASN A 91 -13.60 19.23 9.49
C ASN A 91 -12.44 18.22 9.60
N LEU A 92 -11.25 18.75 9.83
CA LEU A 92 -10.04 17.97 10.10
C LEU A 92 -9.75 17.90 11.60
N PHE A 93 -9.46 16.71 12.07
CA PHE A 93 -9.01 16.47 13.44
C PHE A 93 -7.68 15.73 13.40
N PRO A 94 -6.59 16.29 13.95
CA PRO A 94 -5.31 15.63 13.96
C PRO A 94 -5.36 14.37 14.83
N VAL A 95 -4.58 13.37 14.43
CA VAL A 95 -4.38 12.15 15.23
C VAL A 95 -3.47 12.48 16.41
N THR A 96 -3.87 12.03 17.59
CA THR A 96 -3.15 12.21 18.84
C THR A 96 -2.88 10.87 19.51
N GLU A 97 -2.03 10.85 20.53
CA GLU A 97 -1.67 9.62 21.25
C GLU A 97 -2.91 8.81 21.72
N PRO A 98 -3.98 9.41 22.30
CA PRO A 98 -5.18 8.64 22.66
C PRO A 98 -5.97 8.10 21.47
N THR A 99 -5.78 8.63 20.25
CA THR A 99 -6.63 8.32 19.09
C THR A 99 -5.91 7.51 17.98
N VAL A 100 -4.57 7.40 18.03
CA VAL A 100 -3.77 6.77 16.97
C VAL A 100 -4.13 5.30 16.73
N SER A 101 -4.36 4.54 17.79
CA SER A 101 -4.72 3.12 17.66
C SER A 101 -6.09 2.94 16.98
N ARG A 102 -7.07 3.82 17.28
CA ARG A 102 -8.37 3.84 16.60
C ARG A 102 -8.23 4.21 15.13
N TRP A 103 -7.43 5.25 14.83
CA TRP A 103 -7.16 5.70 13.47
C TRP A 103 -6.54 4.58 12.64
N ARG A 104 -5.50 3.92 13.16
CA ARG A 104 -4.85 2.76 12.54
C ARG A 104 -5.83 1.61 12.27
N SER A 105 -6.69 1.29 13.23
CA SER A 105 -7.68 0.22 13.09
C SER A 105 -8.67 0.52 11.95
N ILE A 106 -9.15 1.75 11.85
CA ILE A 106 -10.06 2.20 10.78
C ILE A 106 -9.37 2.10 9.43
N LEU A 107 -8.14 2.60 9.31
CA LEU A 107 -7.38 2.52 8.06
C LEU A 107 -7.18 1.07 7.63
N ASN A 108 -6.69 0.21 8.52
CA ASN A 108 -6.45 -1.20 8.24
C ASN A 108 -7.72 -1.93 7.78
N GLU A 109 -8.85 -1.65 8.42
CA GLU A 109 -10.13 -2.23 8.01
C GLU A 109 -10.49 -1.85 6.57
N ARG A 110 -10.30 -0.57 6.22
CA ARG A 110 -10.60 -0.06 4.87
C ARG A 110 -9.61 -0.52 3.81
N MET A 111 -8.36 -0.71 4.19
CA MET A 111 -7.29 -1.18 3.29
C MET A 111 -7.26 -2.71 3.12
N ARG A 112 -8.04 -3.47 3.90
CA ARG A 112 -8.03 -4.94 3.86
C ARG A 112 -8.27 -5.56 2.48
N GLY A 113 -9.04 -4.90 1.62
CA GLY A 113 -9.32 -5.34 0.24
C GLY A 113 -8.42 -4.72 -0.83
N VAL A 114 -7.41 -3.94 -0.44
CA VAL A 114 -6.50 -3.26 -1.38
C VAL A 114 -5.23 -4.09 -1.52
N ASP A 115 -4.90 -4.48 -2.74
CA ASP A 115 -3.66 -5.22 -3.01
C ASP A 115 -2.44 -4.37 -2.65
N ASN A 116 -1.44 -5.01 -2.05
CA ASN A 116 -0.25 -4.37 -1.48
C ASN A 116 -0.54 -3.30 -0.39
N GLY A 117 -1.74 -3.30 0.14
CA GLY A 117 -2.17 -2.43 1.24
C GLY A 117 -1.75 -2.98 2.60
N ALA A 118 -0.45 -3.16 2.81
CA ALA A 118 0.08 -3.76 4.02
C ALA A 118 -0.46 -3.10 5.30
N PRO A 119 -1.01 -3.88 6.24
CA PRO A 119 -1.59 -3.33 7.45
C PRO A 119 -0.53 -2.64 8.32
N LEU A 120 -0.91 -1.49 8.88
CA LEU A 120 -0.11 -0.80 9.89
C LEU A 120 -0.17 -1.57 11.22
N THR A 121 0.95 -1.61 11.91
CA THR A 121 1.11 -2.25 13.23
C THR A 121 1.20 -1.21 14.34
N SER A 122 1.21 -1.63 15.59
CA SER A 122 1.47 -0.73 16.72
C SER A 122 2.87 -0.09 16.67
N LYS A 123 3.82 -0.71 15.98
CA LYS A 123 5.17 -0.14 15.78
C LYS A 123 5.14 1.10 14.87
N ASP A 124 4.17 1.17 13.97
CA ASP A 124 4.01 2.30 13.03
C ASP A 124 3.36 3.52 13.72
N GLU A 125 2.70 3.34 14.88
CA GLU A 125 2.00 4.43 15.60
C GLU A 125 2.93 5.58 16.00
N LYS A 126 4.17 5.25 16.38
CA LYS A 126 5.19 6.25 16.72
C LYS A 126 5.49 7.16 15.52
N GLU A 127 5.73 6.59 14.35
CA GLU A 127 5.99 7.36 13.12
C GLU A 127 4.79 8.22 12.72
N ILE A 128 3.57 7.67 12.87
CA ILE A 128 2.33 8.40 12.60
C ILE A 128 2.21 9.66 13.46
N LEU A 129 2.49 9.54 14.75
CA LEU A 129 2.43 10.66 15.70
C LEU A 129 3.55 11.68 15.47
N GLU A 130 4.78 11.21 15.25
CA GLU A 130 5.94 12.09 15.02
C GLU A 130 5.82 12.86 13.70
N SER A 131 5.18 12.32 12.69
CA SER A 131 4.97 13.00 11.40
C SER A 131 3.99 14.17 11.51
N GLY A 132 3.04 14.12 12.45
CA GLY A 132 1.98 15.14 12.62
C GLY A 132 1.01 15.24 11.43
N GLY A 133 1.13 14.37 10.40
CA GLY A 133 0.37 14.45 9.15
C GLY A 133 -0.86 13.53 9.07
N ALA A 134 -1.22 12.86 10.15
CA ALA A 134 -2.36 11.96 10.17
C ALA A 134 -3.63 12.65 10.71
N TYR A 135 -4.76 12.42 10.02
CA TYR A 135 -6.02 13.13 10.30
C TYR A 135 -7.23 12.21 10.21
N PHE A 136 -8.25 12.56 10.99
CA PHE A 136 -9.64 12.16 10.77
C PHE A 136 -10.36 13.28 10.00
N VAL A 137 -11.25 12.91 9.08
CA VAL A 137 -12.12 13.83 8.34
C VAL A 137 -13.56 13.58 8.77
N HIS A 138 -14.22 14.61 9.30
CA HIS A 138 -15.58 14.51 9.83
C HIS A 138 -16.52 15.52 9.18
N HIS A 139 -17.76 15.11 8.93
CA HIS A 139 -18.88 15.96 8.55
C HIS A 139 -19.96 15.90 9.63
N SER A 140 -20.33 17.05 10.23
CA SER A 140 -21.42 17.13 11.22
C SER A 140 -21.32 16.07 12.33
N GLY A 141 -20.10 15.83 12.84
CA GLY A 141 -19.84 14.85 13.90
C GLY A 141 -19.66 13.40 13.41
N GLU A 142 -19.93 13.11 12.15
CA GLU A 142 -19.74 11.78 11.57
C GLU A 142 -18.39 11.63 10.89
N LEU A 143 -17.72 10.49 11.09
CA LEU A 143 -16.47 10.17 10.45
C LEU A 143 -16.69 9.84 8.96
N LEU A 144 -16.08 10.61 8.06
CA LEU A 144 -16.09 10.38 6.62
C LEU A 144 -14.90 9.58 6.14
N GLY A 145 -13.73 9.80 6.74
CA GLY A 145 -12.51 9.14 6.31
C GLY A 145 -11.32 9.45 7.20
N VAL A 146 -10.20 8.88 6.83
CA VAL A 146 -8.88 9.07 7.46
C VAL A 146 -7.82 9.27 6.38
N GLY A 147 -6.76 10.01 6.71
CA GLY A 147 -5.64 10.20 5.78
C GLY A 147 -4.33 10.46 6.49
N TRP A 148 -3.23 10.21 5.79
CA TRP A 148 -1.88 10.45 6.27
C TRP A 148 -1.06 11.13 5.18
N LEU A 149 -0.65 12.35 5.45
CA LEU A 149 0.19 13.17 4.59
C LEU A 149 1.64 13.12 5.09
N LYS A 150 2.56 12.93 4.19
CA LYS A 150 4.00 13.05 4.38
C LYS A 150 4.54 13.95 3.27
N ASP A 151 4.35 15.26 3.43
CA ASP A 151 4.65 16.27 2.42
C ASP A 151 5.90 15.94 1.56
N PRO A 152 5.77 15.86 0.22
CA PRO A 152 4.59 16.15 -0.61
C PRO A 152 3.68 14.93 -0.90
N GLU A 153 3.84 13.82 -0.20
CA GLU A 153 3.15 12.57 -0.46
C GLU A 153 1.86 12.45 0.34
N LEU A 154 0.76 12.08 -0.33
CA LEU A 154 -0.41 11.49 0.33
C LEU A 154 -0.12 10.00 0.53
N ALA A 155 0.46 9.66 1.68
CA ALA A 155 0.91 8.32 1.97
C ALA A 155 -0.23 7.30 2.08
N LEU A 156 -1.33 7.69 2.73
CA LEU A 156 -2.51 6.82 2.91
C LEU A 156 -3.79 7.65 2.98
N VAL A 157 -4.86 7.12 2.38
CA VAL A 157 -6.21 7.70 2.49
C VAL A 157 -7.26 6.60 2.40
N ALA A 158 -8.28 6.70 3.24
CA ALA A 158 -9.42 5.81 3.18
C ALA A 158 -10.72 6.54 3.52
N ALA A 159 -11.72 6.41 2.65
CA ALA A 159 -13.09 6.83 2.94
C ALA A 159 -13.81 5.75 3.76
N VAL A 160 -14.45 6.16 4.83
CA VAL A 160 -15.25 5.26 5.69
C VAL A 160 -16.65 5.08 5.12
N LYS A 161 -17.24 6.15 4.59
CA LYS A 161 -18.59 6.11 4.01
C LYS A 161 -18.53 6.00 2.47
N PRO A 162 -19.44 5.22 1.85
CA PRO A 162 -19.58 5.22 0.41
C PRO A 162 -19.83 6.63 -0.14
N GLY A 163 -19.12 7.01 -1.21
CA GLY A 163 -19.25 8.34 -1.83
C GLY A 163 -18.45 9.46 -1.17
N ALA A 164 -17.92 9.27 0.04
CA ALA A 164 -17.19 10.32 0.75
C ALA A 164 -15.75 10.59 0.24
N GLY A 165 -15.23 9.75 -0.65
CA GLY A 165 -13.81 9.81 -1.06
C GLY A 165 -13.39 11.18 -1.62
N GLU A 166 -14.24 11.83 -2.43
CA GLU A 166 -13.95 13.14 -3.01
C GLU A 166 -13.85 14.23 -1.92
N ARG A 167 -14.80 14.25 -0.96
CA ARG A 167 -14.78 15.18 0.16
C ARG A 167 -13.57 14.98 1.06
N VAL A 168 -13.25 13.72 1.36
CA VAL A 168 -12.04 13.36 2.14
C VAL A 168 -10.78 13.86 1.44
N MET A 169 -10.68 13.67 0.11
CA MET A 169 -9.52 14.13 -0.66
C MET A 169 -9.41 15.65 -0.66
N HIS A 170 -10.48 16.40 -1.00
CA HIS A 170 -10.45 17.87 -0.98
C HIS A 170 -10.05 18.41 0.38
N THR A 171 -10.56 17.81 1.45
CA THR A 171 -10.23 18.22 2.82
C THR A 171 -8.76 17.96 3.16
N LEU A 172 -8.19 16.83 2.76
CA LEU A 172 -6.77 16.58 2.98
C LEU A 172 -5.88 17.46 2.08
N MET A 173 -6.29 17.67 0.83
CA MET A 173 -5.57 18.53 -0.13
C MET A 173 -5.54 20.00 0.33
N SER A 174 -6.48 20.46 1.14
CA SER A 174 -6.46 21.83 1.69
C SER A 174 -5.24 22.13 2.55
N LEU A 175 -4.62 21.10 3.13
CA LEU A 175 -3.39 21.25 3.90
C LEU A 175 -2.17 21.55 3.02
N MET A 176 -2.31 21.34 1.70
CA MET A 176 -1.25 21.51 0.71
C MET A 176 -1.70 22.34 -0.50
N GLU A 177 -2.72 23.19 -0.34
CA GLU A 177 -3.34 23.93 -1.44
C GLU A 177 -2.31 24.68 -2.29
N GLY A 178 -2.36 24.44 -3.59
CA GLY A 178 -1.43 25.03 -4.56
C GLY A 178 -0.07 24.32 -4.67
N ALA A 179 0.22 23.32 -3.85
CA ALA A 179 1.44 22.53 -3.96
C ALA A 179 1.27 21.32 -4.90
N ASP A 180 2.38 20.80 -5.39
CA ASP A 180 2.41 19.53 -6.10
C ASP A 180 2.34 18.40 -5.09
N MET A 181 1.47 17.42 -5.36
CA MET A 181 1.28 16.23 -4.53
C MET A 181 1.59 14.96 -5.30
N THR A 182 2.08 13.98 -4.58
CA THR A 182 2.28 12.62 -5.07
C THR A 182 1.48 11.61 -4.25
N LEU A 183 1.11 10.51 -4.86
CA LEU A 183 0.52 9.36 -4.18
C LEU A 183 0.89 8.07 -4.91
N GLN A 184 0.80 6.94 -4.21
CA GLN A 184 0.93 5.63 -4.82
C GLN A 184 -0.39 4.87 -4.74
N VAL A 185 -0.68 4.10 -5.79
CA VAL A 185 -1.93 3.33 -5.88
C VAL A 185 -1.70 1.99 -6.58
N ALA A 186 -2.30 0.93 -6.06
CA ALA A 186 -2.31 -0.37 -6.72
C ALA A 186 -3.12 -0.31 -8.02
N SER A 187 -2.62 -0.88 -9.11
CA SER A 187 -3.28 -0.91 -10.43
C SER A 187 -4.67 -1.56 -10.38
N THR A 188 -4.89 -2.45 -9.45
CA THR A 188 -6.17 -3.14 -9.19
C THR A 188 -7.19 -2.26 -8.47
N ASN A 189 -6.76 -1.17 -7.81
CA ASN A 189 -7.65 -0.23 -7.13
C ASN A 189 -8.24 0.81 -8.10
N THR A 190 -8.98 0.32 -9.10
CA THR A 190 -9.55 1.13 -10.18
C THR A 190 -10.48 2.24 -9.68
N ARG A 191 -11.13 2.02 -8.52
CA ARG A 191 -11.99 3.03 -7.90
C ARG A 191 -11.19 4.24 -7.40
N ALA A 192 -10.06 3.99 -6.75
CA ALA A 192 -9.18 5.06 -6.27
C ALA A 192 -8.52 5.79 -7.45
N ILE A 193 -8.05 5.05 -8.47
CA ILE A 193 -7.46 5.63 -9.68
C ILE A 193 -8.43 6.61 -10.34
N ARG A 194 -9.68 6.21 -10.58
CA ARG A 194 -10.71 7.09 -11.16
C ARG A 194 -10.98 8.33 -10.32
N LEU A 195 -10.94 8.20 -8.99
CA LEU A 195 -11.09 9.36 -8.10
C LEU A 195 -9.89 10.31 -8.25
N TYR A 196 -8.68 9.80 -8.26
CA TYR A 196 -7.48 10.62 -8.40
C TYR A 196 -7.42 11.30 -9.77
N GLU A 197 -7.75 10.59 -10.86
CA GLU A 197 -7.86 11.18 -12.20
C GLU A 197 -8.90 12.31 -12.25
N LYS A 198 -10.08 12.12 -11.63
CA LYS A 198 -11.11 13.16 -11.50
C LYS A 198 -10.60 14.39 -10.76
N LEU A 199 -9.69 14.20 -9.79
CA LEU A 199 -9.05 15.27 -9.02
C LEU A 199 -7.83 15.88 -9.72
N GLY A 200 -7.53 15.46 -10.96
CA GLY A 200 -6.45 16.01 -11.77
C GLY A 200 -5.08 15.35 -11.56
N PHE A 201 -5.03 14.22 -10.85
CA PHE A 201 -3.79 13.44 -10.75
C PHE A 201 -3.58 12.63 -12.04
N LEU A 202 -2.34 12.58 -12.50
CA LEU A 202 -1.92 11.81 -13.67
C LEU A 202 -0.94 10.71 -13.23
N LYS A 203 -1.04 9.54 -13.85
CA LYS A 203 -0.03 8.48 -13.69
C LYS A 203 1.28 8.97 -14.29
N THR A 204 2.33 8.98 -13.48
CA THR A 204 3.68 9.45 -13.88
C THR A 204 4.68 8.32 -13.99
N ALA A 205 4.53 7.27 -13.19
CA ALA A 205 5.42 6.13 -13.21
C ALA A 205 4.72 4.84 -12.77
N GLU A 206 5.32 3.72 -13.15
CA GLU A 206 5.09 2.42 -12.54
C GLU A 206 6.29 2.11 -11.64
N CYS A 207 6.05 2.14 -10.32
CA CYS A 207 7.11 2.02 -9.33
C CYS A 207 7.58 0.58 -9.14
N SER A 208 6.66 -0.37 -9.28
CA SER A 208 6.95 -1.81 -9.16
C SER A 208 5.81 -2.64 -9.68
N SER A 209 6.12 -3.84 -10.17
CA SER A 209 5.15 -4.87 -10.52
C SER A 209 5.36 -6.11 -9.65
N TRP A 210 4.27 -6.74 -9.28
CA TRP A 210 4.23 -8.00 -8.56
C TRP A 210 3.65 -9.08 -9.47
N TYR A 211 4.33 -10.20 -9.56
CA TYR A 211 4.01 -11.30 -10.46
C TYR A 211 3.52 -12.50 -9.67
N ASP A 212 2.49 -13.17 -10.16
CA ASP A 212 1.95 -14.39 -9.55
C ASP A 212 2.89 -15.57 -9.86
N VAL A 213 3.55 -16.05 -8.82
CA VAL A 213 4.52 -17.16 -8.94
C VAL A 213 3.98 -18.49 -8.41
N PHE A 214 2.68 -18.57 -8.17
CA PHE A 214 2.05 -19.77 -7.63
C PHE A 214 2.24 -21.02 -8.52
N SER A 215 2.20 -20.85 -9.85
CA SER A 215 2.32 -21.95 -10.82
C SER A 215 3.70 -22.64 -10.80
N VAL A 216 4.76 -21.92 -10.48
CA VAL A 216 6.15 -22.49 -10.44
C VAL A 216 6.33 -23.47 -9.30
N THR A 217 5.49 -23.39 -8.30
CA THR A 217 5.63 -24.14 -7.06
C THR A 217 4.68 -25.33 -6.98
N ALA A 218 3.84 -25.53 -8.01
CA ALA A 218 2.86 -26.63 -8.08
C ALA A 218 3.39 -27.90 -8.75
N GLU A 219 4.59 -27.88 -9.35
CA GLU A 219 5.22 -29.09 -9.87
C GLU A 219 5.86 -29.90 -8.73
N LYS A 220 5.29 -31.08 -8.51
CA LYS A 220 5.79 -32.11 -7.60
C LYS A 220 7.00 -32.80 -8.18
#